data_28910cdbbcb795f023c02f2cb5ce7c1e
#
_entry.id   28910cdbbcb795f023c02f2cb5ce7c1e
#
_cell.length_a   1.000
_cell.length_b   1.000
_cell.length_c   1.000
_cell.angle_alpha   90.00
_cell.angle_beta   90.00
_cell.angle_gamma   90.00
#
_symmetry.space_group_name_H-M   'P 1'
#
loop_
_entity.id
_entity.type
_entity.pdbx_description
1 polymer ?
#
loop_
_entity_poly.entity_id
_entity_poly.type
_entity_poly.pdbx_seq_one_letter_code
_entity_poly.pdbx_strand_id
1 'polypeptide(L)'
;MITHDTLLRVRETARIDEVAAGYLTLRRSGKDLVALCPFHDERHPSFRISPALNIGKCFSCGEAADPIRLVRHMEGCGFEEAVRLLARKYGIEVEERGTEEAGRHEARQAILRGNEDFARSLLPYDPAEGITGKDENGEEDRRALREAFSHFGVGICPPDAPEGFRRFRRRLVFPVRTTGGQIAGFAGRYRGTEGAGTAKYVNSDNSEAYNKGRILYGLYEAVRAVRTEGDVLLCEGYKDVIAFHAAGIRHAAGLCGTALTEDHVRMIRRLTGHVTLALDPDPAGQAATLRSARLLLAQGCEVGLLPLPGGMDPDEMFRRQGAEALRRLVRTEAVDYLSHRIRKAAGRKGGPDAGGIREVLGEIRLVGSPLAVYQRVEELSKATGIPLDVLREELSASPGEPVRTGPAEVVTGLPPARLRER
;
A
#
# COMPACT_ATOMS: atom_id res chain seq x y z
N MET A 1 0.45 24.95 12.02
CA MET A 1 -0.07 24.42 13.33
C MET A 1 -1.35 25.15 13.67
N ILE A 2 -2.44 24.43 13.88
CA ILE A 2 -3.75 25.00 14.22
C ILE A 2 -3.65 25.79 15.53
N THR A 3 -4.27 26.96 15.59
CA THR A 3 -4.23 27.79 16.80
C THR A 3 -4.95 27.09 17.97
N HIS A 4 -4.53 27.42 19.19
CA HIS A 4 -5.17 26.89 20.40
C HIS A 4 -6.65 27.28 20.49
N ASP A 5 -7.00 28.46 20.00
CA ASP A 5 -8.37 28.95 19.95
C ASP A 5 -9.26 28.10 19.00
N THR A 6 -8.79 27.85 17.78
CA THR A 6 -9.50 26.94 16.87
C THR A 6 -9.70 25.55 17.48
N LEU A 7 -8.69 25.01 18.17
CA LEU A 7 -8.79 23.71 18.82
C LEU A 7 -9.84 23.70 19.94
N LEU A 8 -9.89 24.75 20.74
CA LEU A 8 -10.91 24.91 21.80
C LEU A 8 -12.31 24.98 21.19
N ARG A 9 -12.51 25.83 20.18
CA ARG A 9 -13.80 25.95 19.47
C ARG A 9 -14.28 24.61 18.90
N VAL A 10 -13.39 23.84 18.29
CA VAL A 10 -13.72 22.49 17.77
C VAL A 10 -14.10 21.54 18.90
N ARG A 11 -13.35 21.54 20.02
CA ARG A 11 -13.65 20.67 21.18
C ARG A 11 -14.96 21.00 21.86
N GLU A 12 -15.31 22.28 21.95
CA GLU A 12 -16.54 22.75 22.54
C GLU A 12 -17.78 22.50 21.67
N THR A 13 -17.60 22.59 20.34
CA THR A 13 -18.71 22.48 19.39
C THR A 13 -18.94 21.05 18.91
N ALA A 14 -17.90 20.26 18.70
CA ALA A 14 -18.02 18.91 18.14
C ALA A 14 -18.67 17.94 19.15
N ARG A 15 -19.81 17.36 18.76
CA ARG A 15 -20.59 16.42 19.56
C ARG A 15 -20.26 14.99 19.19
N ILE A 16 -19.88 14.17 20.19
CA ILE A 16 -19.48 12.77 19.97
C ILE A 16 -20.61 11.94 19.36
N ASP A 17 -21.84 12.17 19.74
CA ASP A 17 -23.02 11.47 19.21
C ASP A 17 -23.28 11.81 17.73
N GLU A 18 -23.16 13.07 17.35
CA GLU A 18 -23.31 13.52 15.95
C GLU A 18 -22.15 13.05 15.06
N VAL A 19 -20.94 13.04 15.62
CA VAL A 19 -19.76 12.56 14.91
C VAL A 19 -19.83 11.05 14.73
N ALA A 20 -20.15 10.32 15.81
CA ALA A 20 -20.26 8.86 15.77
C ALA A 20 -21.40 8.38 14.84
N ALA A 21 -22.51 9.10 14.76
CA ALA A 21 -23.61 8.78 13.84
C ALA A 21 -23.19 8.75 12.36
N GLY A 22 -22.15 9.50 11.99
CA GLY A 22 -21.58 9.48 10.64
C GLY A 22 -20.78 8.22 10.30
N TYR A 23 -20.37 7.45 11.31
CA TYR A 23 -19.49 6.28 11.14
C TYR A 23 -20.06 4.97 11.66
N LEU A 24 -20.96 5.04 12.67
CA LEU A 24 -21.44 3.91 13.44
C LEU A 24 -22.96 3.85 13.45
N THR A 25 -23.51 2.65 13.52
CA THR A 25 -24.94 2.46 13.73
C THR A 25 -25.23 2.58 15.23
N LEU A 26 -25.83 3.69 15.64
CA LEU A 26 -26.12 4.00 17.03
C LEU A 26 -27.48 3.45 17.47
N ARG A 27 -27.56 2.88 18.69
CA ARG A 27 -28.79 2.45 19.34
C ARG A 27 -28.93 3.13 20.69
N ARG A 28 -30.14 3.55 21.09
CA ARG A 28 -30.37 4.12 22.42
C ARG A 28 -30.24 3.07 23.53
N SER A 29 -29.55 3.44 24.60
CA SER A 29 -29.42 2.65 25.83
C SER A 29 -29.56 3.59 27.05
N GLY A 30 -30.79 3.85 27.45
CA GLY A 30 -31.10 4.85 28.48
C GLY A 30 -30.78 6.27 28.02
N LYS A 31 -29.93 6.98 28.77
CA LYS A 31 -29.44 8.34 28.44
C LYS A 31 -28.22 8.35 27.48
N ASP A 32 -27.64 7.19 27.25
CA ASP A 32 -26.46 7.02 26.39
C ASP A 32 -26.84 6.36 25.06
N LEU A 33 -25.89 6.30 24.14
CA LEU A 33 -25.97 5.55 22.90
C LEU A 33 -24.96 4.38 22.94
N VAL A 34 -25.23 3.32 22.19
CA VAL A 34 -24.34 2.15 22.11
C VAL A 34 -24.18 1.74 20.66
N ALA A 35 -22.95 1.33 20.30
CA ALA A 35 -22.58 0.84 18.97
C ALA A 35 -21.58 -0.31 19.08
N LEU A 36 -21.32 -0.99 17.96
CA LEU A 36 -20.13 -1.85 17.83
C LEU A 36 -18.88 -0.97 17.95
N CYS A 37 -17.87 -1.49 18.62
CA CYS A 37 -16.63 -0.75 18.86
C CYS A 37 -15.87 -0.48 17.56
N PRO A 38 -15.44 0.76 17.29
CA PRO A 38 -14.61 1.04 16.13
C PRO A 38 -13.14 0.62 16.31
N PHE A 39 -12.70 0.30 17.53
CA PHE A 39 -11.29 0.04 17.85
C PHE A 39 -10.93 -1.46 17.89
N HIS A 40 -11.92 -2.36 17.92
CA HIS A 40 -11.73 -3.81 17.85
C HIS A 40 -12.96 -4.48 17.25
N ASP A 41 -12.78 -5.68 16.72
CA ASP A 41 -13.88 -6.47 16.17
C ASP A 41 -14.71 -7.13 17.27
N GLU A 42 -16.03 -6.95 17.19
CA GLU A 42 -16.98 -7.56 18.11
C GLU A 42 -18.33 -7.81 17.43
N ARG A 43 -19.09 -8.77 18.00
CA ARG A 43 -20.44 -9.10 17.51
C ARG A 43 -21.56 -8.43 18.33
N HIS A 44 -21.25 -7.99 19.52
CA HIS A 44 -22.20 -7.35 20.45
C HIS A 44 -21.74 -5.95 20.79
N PRO A 45 -22.62 -4.94 20.69
CA PRO A 45 -22.26 -3.55 20.92
C PRO A 45 -21.74 -3.31 22.34
N SER A 46 -20.49 -2.85 22.47
CA SER A 46 -19.84 -2.52 23.74
C SER A 46 -19.29 -1.10 23.82
N PHE A 47 -19.32 -0.36 22.70
CA PHE A 47 -18.89 1.04 22.66
C PHE A 47 -20.06 1.95 23.10
N ARG A 48 -19.99 2.44 24.33
CA ARG A 48 -20.99 3.33 24.93
C ARG A 48 -20.58 4.78 24.72
N ILE A 49 -21.48 5.58 24.18
CA ILE A 49 -21.32 7.00 23.88
C ILE A 49 -22.18 7.79 24.85
N SER A 50 -21.56 8.68 25.63
CA SER A 50 -22.23 9.61 26.54
C SER A 50 -22.26 11.01 25.94
N PRO A 51 -23.40 11.48 25.42
CA PRO A 51 -23.52 12.84 24.89
C PRO A 51 -23.27 13.91 25.95
N ALA A 52 -23.61 13.63 27.23
CA ALA A 52 -23.41 14.56 28.34
C ALA A 52 -21.94 14.78 28.69
N LEU A 53 -21.09 13.73 28.54
CA LEU A 53 -19.64 13.79 28.79
C LEU A 53 -18.85 14.05 27.52
N ASN A 54 -19.49 14.06 26.37
CA ASN A 54 -18.89 14.19 25.05
C ASN A 54 -17.76 13.16 24.78
N ILE A 55 -17.94 11.91 25.25
CA ILE A 55 -16.96 10.84 25.12
C ILE A 55 -17.65 9.50 24.79
N GLY A 56 -16.97 8.68 23.99
CA GLY A 56 -17.28 7.27 23.78
C GLY A 56 -16.26 6.39 24.48
N LYS A 57 -16.70 5.30 25.14
CA LYS A 57 -15.83 4.32 25.79
C LYS A 57 -16.30 2.90 25.48
N CYS A 58 -15.37 2.07 25.05
CA CYS A 58 -15.59 0.63 24.93
C CYS A 58 -15.40 -0.06 26.27
N PHE A 59 -16.39 -0.83 26.72
CA PHE A 59 -16.29 -1.61 27.96
C PHE A 59 -15.68 -3.00 27.76
N SER A 60 -15.39 -3.38 26.52
CA SER A 60 -14.72 -4.64 26.17
C SER A 60 -13.19 -4.46 26.06
N CYS A 61 -12.71 -3.54 25.19
CA CYS A 61 -11.28 -3.30 25.01
C CYS A 61 -10.72 -2.13 25.86
N GLY A 62 -11.56 -1.35 26.54
CA GLY A 62 -11.15 -0.23 27.40
C GLY A 62 -10.86 1.08 26.66
N GLU A 63 -10.83 1.09 25.32
CA GLU A 63 -10.56 2.28 24.51
C GLU A 63 -11.63 3.36 24.70
N ALA A 64 -11.17 4.63 24.82
CA ALA A 64 -12.02 5.79 24.92
C ALA A 64 -11.66 6.82 23.85
N ALA A 65 -12.66 7.51 23.32
CA ALA A 65 -12.49 8.53 22.30
C ALA A 65 -13.37 9.75 22.53
N ASP A 66 -12.77 10.94 22.41
CA ASP A 66 -13.47 12.19 22.15
C ASP A 66 -13.78 12.31 20.64
N PRO A 67 -14.51 13.33 20.17
CA PRO A 67 -14.82 13.52 18.76
C PRO A 67 -13.57 13.52 17.85
N ILE A 68 -12.48 14.15 18.28
CA ILE A 68 -11.25 14.25 17.49
C ILE A 68 -10.58 12.88 17.38
N ARG A 69 -10.47 12.14 18.49
CA ARG A 69 -9.87 10.80 18.50
C ARG A 69 -10.69 9.82 17.67
N LEU A 70 -12.02 9.93 17.72
CA LEU A 70 -12.89 9.09 16.90
C LEU A 70 -12.66 9.34 15.41
N VAL A 71 -12.67 10.62 14.97
CA VAL A 71 -12.41 10.97 13.57
C VAL A 71 -11.02 10.52 13.13
N ARG A 72 -10.00 10.74 13.97
CA ARG A 72 -8.64 10.25 13.68
C ARG A 72 -8.60 8.75 13.39
N HIS A 73 -9.33 7.98 14.19
CA HIS A 73 -9.36 6.53 14.04
C HIS A 73 -10.16 6.12 12.80
N MET A 74 -11.34 6.71 12.60
CA MET A 74 -12.22 6.33 11.49
C MET A 74 -11.69 6.75 10.12
N GLU A 75 -11.06 7.93 10.04
CA GLU A 75 -10.47 8.47 8.81
C GLU A 75 -8.99 8.05 8.60
N GLY A 76 -8.36 7.42 9.60
CA GLY A 76 -6.95 7.06 9.54
C GLY A 76 -6.01 8.25 9.40
N CYS A 77 -6.41 9.42 9.90
CA CYS A 77 -5.73 10.70 9.69
C CYS A 77 -4.97 11.21 10.93
N GLY A 78 -4.13 12.24 10.74
CA GLY A 78 -3.42 12.93 11.81
C GLY A 78 -4.33 13.80 12.69
N PHE A 79 -3.80 14.29 13.82
CA PHE A 79 -4.55 15.13 14.76
C PHE A 79 -5.07 16.42 14.10
N GLU A 80 -4.21 17.15 13.40
CA GLU A 80 -4.60 18.40 12.75
C GLU A 80 -5.62 18.20 11.64
N GLU A 81 -5.51 17.10 10.90
CA GLU A 81 -6.46 16.77 9.82
C GLU A 81 -7.85 16.44 10.41
N ALA A 82 -7.91 15.70 11.50
CA ALA A 82 -9.16 15.43 12.19
C ALA A 82 -9.81 16.72 12.71
N VAL A 83 -9.02 17.64 13.25
CA VAL A 83 -9.51 18.97 13.68
C VAL A 83 -10.05 19.75 12.50
N ARG A 84 -9.40 19.75 11.33
CA ARG A 84 -9.89 20.41 10.11
C ARG A 84 -11.20 19.79 9.60
N LEU A 85 -11.31 18.47 9.64
CA LEU A 85 -12.54 17.75 9.24
C LEU A 85 -13.72 18.16 10.14
N LEU A 86 -13.50 18.19 11.45
CA LEU A 86 -14.50 18.63 12.41
C LEU A 86 -14.82 20.12 12.25
N ALA A 87 -13.82 20.97 12.11
CA ALA A 87 -14.02 22.40 11.87
C ALA A 87 -14.90 22.65 10.64
N ARG A 88 -14.64 21.94 9.54
CA ARG A 88 -15.46 22.01 8.32
C ARG A 88 -16.89 21.52 8.57
N LYS A 89 -17.07 20.40 9.28
CA LYS A 89 -18.38 19.85 9.61
C LYS A 89 -19.23 20.84 10.43
N TYR A 90 -18.60 21.58 11.32
CA TYR A 90 -19.29 22.51 12.24
C TYR A 90 -19.18 23.98 11.82
N GLY A 91 -18.66 24.28 10.62
CA GLY A 91 -18.55 25.64 10.09
C GLY A 91 -17.59 26.54 10.89
N ILE A 92 -16.56 25.95 11.52
CA ILE A 92 -15.54 26.67 12.30
C ILE A 92 -14.40 27.05 11.36
N GLU A 93 -14.06 28.35 11.30
CA GLU A 93 -12.90 28.84 10.60
C GLU A 93 -11.63 28.39 11.32
N VAL A 94 -10.69 27.79 10.56
CA VAL A 94 -9.43 27.28 11.11
C VAL A 94 -8.36 28.36 11.02
N GLU A 95 -7.97 28.90 12.16
CA GLU A 95 -6.83 29.82 12.26
C GLU A 95 -5.53 29.04 12.43
N GLU A 96 -4.51 29.35 11.63
CA GLU A 96 -3.20 28.69 11.66
C GLU A 96 -2.08 29.66 12.05
N ARG A 97 -1.14 29.16 12.88
CA ARG A 97 0.10 29.87 13.17
C ARG A 97 1.17 29.44 12.16
N GLY A 98 1.63 30.38 11.36
CA GLY A 98 2.75 30.21 10.42
C GLY A 98 2.35 30.39 8.95
N THR A 99 2.83 31.43 8.34
CA THR A 99 2.59 31.77 6.92
C THR A 99 3.12 30.69 5.96
N GLU A 100 4.18 29.97 6.32
CA GLU A 100 4.77 28.93 5.47
C GLU A 100 3.94 27.63 5.45
N GLU A 101 3.36 27.20 6.58
CA GLU A 101 2.51 26.01 6.61
C GLU A 101 1.14 26.26 5.96
N ALA A 102 0.59 27.45 6.13
CA ALA A 102 -0.63 27.86 5.42
C ALA A 102 -0.40 27.88 3.91
N GLY A 103 0.72 28.46 3.44
CA GLY A 103 1.08 28.48 2.03
C GLY A 103 1.29 27.05 1.45
N ARG A 104 1.91 26.13 2.18
CA ARG A 104 2.04 24.73 1.77
C ARG A 104 0.68 24.02 1.69
N HIS A 105 -0.20 24.29 2.65
CA HIS A 105 -1.54 23.70 2.64
C HIS A 105 -2.35 24.20 1.45
N GLU A 106 -2.35 25.50 1.17
CA GLU A 106 -3.02 26.08 -0.02
C GLU A 106 -2.44 25.52 -1.32
N ALA A 107 -1.11 25.46 -1.43
CA ALA A 107 -0.43 24.88 -2.59
C ALA A 107 -0.83 23.40 -2.78
N ARG A 108 -0.87 22.62 -1.70
CA ARG A 108 -1.34 21.24 -1.73
C ARG A 108 -2.79 21.14 -2.21
N GLN A 109 -3.69 21.96 -1.70
CA GLN A 109 -5.10 21.97 -2.11
C GLN A 109 -5.29 22.39 -3.56
N ALA A 110 -4.48 23.34 -4.04
CA ALA A 110 -4.49 23.77 -5.46
C ALA A 110 -4.05 22.61 -6.37
N ILE A 111 -2.98 21.88 -6.01
CA ILE A 111 -2.51 20.70 -6.74
C ILE A 111 -3.61 19.64 -6.79
N LEU A 112 -4.24 19.32 -5.64
CA LEU A 112 -5.29 18.30 -5.56
C LEU A 112 -6.50 18.66 -6.44
N ARG A 113 -6.95 19.93 -6.43
CA ARG A 113 -8.04 20.39 -7.31
C ARG A 113 -7.65 20.29 -8.79
N GLY A 114 -6.46 20.76 -9.17
CA GLY A 114 -5.98 20.64 -10.55
C GLY A 114 -5.85 19.19 -11.02
N ASN A 115 -5.46 18.29 -10.13
CA ASN A 115 -5.42 16.86 -10.42
C ASN A 115 -6.82 16.27 -10.64
N GLU A 116 -7.81 16.64 -9.82
CA GLU A 116 -9.19 16.18 -9.98
C GLU A 116 -9.78 16.67 -11.31
N ASP A 117 -9.52 17.93 -11.69
CA ASP A 117 -9.98 18.49 -12.97
C ASP A 117 -9.32 17.79 -14.16
N PHE A 118 -8.02 17.53 -14.09
CA PHE A 118 -7.31 16.78 -15.12
C PHE A 118 -7.83 15.33 -15.21
N ALA A 119 -8.08 14.66 -14.11
CA ALA A 119 -8.63 13.31 -14.12
C ALA A 119 -9.99 13.24 -14.81
N ARG A 120 -10.86 14.25 -14.61
CA ARG A 120 -12.16 14.34 -15.30
C ARG A 120 -12.02 14.56 -16.81
N SER A 121 -10.91 15.12 -17.27
CA SER A 121 -10.64 15.35 -18.70
C SER A 121 -10.10 14.12 -19.44
N LEU A 122 -9.75 13.04 -18.73
CA LEU A 122 -9.22 11.83 -19.34
C LEU A 122 -10.26 11.17 -20.27
N LEU A 123 -9.81 10.80 -21.45
CA LEU A 123 -10.66 10.14 -22.45
C LEU A 123 -10.86 8.65 -22.11
N PRO A 124 -12.00 8.06 -22.47
CA PRO A 124 -12.27 6.64 -22.24
C PRO A 124 -11.19 5.74 -22.85
N TYR A 125 -10.93 4.63 -22.15
CA TYR A 125 -10.02 3.58 -22.58
C TYR A 125 -10.68 2.21 -22.42
N ASP A 126 -10.65 1.37 -23.46
CA ASP A 126 -11.06 -0.04 -23.34
C ASP A 126 -9.83 -0.91 -23.04
N PRO A 127 -9.71 -1.45 -21.83
CA PRO A 127 -8.59 -2.32 -21.43
C PRO A 127 -8.73 -3.75 -21.93
N ALA A 128 -9.87 -4.14 -22.48
CA ALA A 128 -10.20 -5.53 -22.84
C ALA A 128 -9.45 -6.05 -24.08
N GLU A 129 -8.77 -5.16 -24.81
CA GLU A 129 -7.89 -5.55 -25.92
C GLU A 129 -6.80 -6.51 -25.42
N GLY A 130 -6.63 -7.64 -26.12
CA GLY A 130 -5.64 -8.65 -25.77
C GLY A 130 -6.09 -9.74 -24.80
N ILE A 131 -7.37 -9.76 -24.35
CA ILE A 131 -7.94 -10.91 -23.65
C ILE A 131 -8.26 -12.00 -24.68
N THR A 132 -7.66 -13.19 -24.53
CA THR A 132 -7.71 -14.26 -25.51
C THR A 132 -8.91 -15.22 -25.38
N GLY A 133 -9.55 -15.29 -24.20
CA GLY A 133 -10.76 -16.10 -23.99
C GLY A 133 -11.92 -15.66 -24.88
N LYS A 134 -12.51 -16.60 -25.61
CA LYS A 134 -13.67 -16.37 -26.51
C LYS A 134 -15.00 -16.90 -25.96
N ASP A 135 -14.95 -17.62 -24.86
CA ASP A 135 -16.09 -18.19 -24.15
C ASP A 135 -16.76 -17.18 -23.20
N GLU A 136 -17.78 -17.63 -22.48
CA GLU A 136 -18.49 -16.79 -21.48
C GLU A 136 -17.56 -16.27 -20.37
N ASN A 137 -16.57 -17.07 -19.96
CA ASN A 137 -15.56 -16.65 -18.98
C ASN A 137 -14.71 -15.49 -19.51
N GLY A 138 -14.32 -15.53 -20.79
CA GLY A 138 -13.58 -14.44 -21.43
C GLY A 138 -14.37 -13.14 -21.51
N GLU A 139 -15.71 -13.18 -21.67
CA GLU A 139 -16.55 -11.97 -21.66
C GLU A 139 -16.73 -11.42 -20.23
N GLU A 140 -16.85 -12.28 -19.24
CA GLU A 140 -16.86 -11.88 -17.83
C GLU A 140 -15.54 -11.21 -17.42
N ASP A 141 -14.41 -11.79 -17.82
CA ASP A 141 -13.09 -11.22 -17.57
C ASP A 141 -12.91 -9.84 -18.25
N ARG A 142 -13.40 -9.67 -19.49
CA ARG A 142 -13.42 -8.36 -20.18
C ARG A 142 -14.23 -7.33 -19.42
N ARG A 143 -15.42 -7.70 -18.95
CA ARG A 143 -16.27 -6.84 -18.14
C ARG A 143 -15.59 -6.47 -16.82
N ALA A 144 -15.07 -7.44 -16.09
CA ALA A 144 -14.38 -7.23 -14.83
C ALA A 144 -13.17 -6.29 -14.99
N LEU A 145 -12.39 -6.44 -16.07
CA LEU A 145 -11.28 -5.57 -16.34
C LEU A 145 -11.71 -4.14 -16.67
N ARG A 146 -12.77 -3.96 -17.48
CA ARG A 146 -13.34 -2.62 -17.76
C ARG A 146 -13.83 -1.94 -16.49
N GLU A 147 -14.56 -2.66 -15.64
CA GLU A 147 -15.04 -2.15 -14.35
C GLU A 147 -13.88 -1.76 -13.43
N ALA A 148 -12.83 -2.58 -13.34
CA ALA A 148 -11.66 -2.26 -12.54
C ALA A 148 -10.93 -1.02 -13.07
N PHE A 149 -10.64 -0.92 -14.37
CA PHE A 149 -10.01 0.28 -14.96
C PHE A 149 -10.85 1.54 -14.74
N SER A 150 -12.17 1.45 -14.88
CA SER A 150 -13.10 2.54 -14.60
C SER A 150 -13.08 2.93 -13.11
N HIS A 151 -13.07 1.96 -12.20
CA HIS A 151 -13.01 2.20 -10.76
C HIS A 151 -11.73 2.94 -10.35
N PHE A 152 -10.61 2.61 -10.97
CA PHE A 152 -9.34 3.31 -10.77
C PHE A 152 -9.24 4.65 -11.50
N GLY A 153 -10.23 5.00 -12.33
CA GLY A 153 -10.27 6.24 -13.10
C GLY A 153 -9.22 6.32 -14.20
N VAL A 154 -8.78 5.17 -14.73
CA VAL A 154 -7.75 5.11 -15.78
C VAL A 154 -8.32 5.57 -17.12
N GLY A 155 -7.60 6.45 -17.81
CA GLY A 155 -8.02 6.96 -19.12
C GLY A 155 -6.85 7.44 -19.97
N ILE A 156 -7.15 7.91 -21.17
CA ILE A 156 -6.16 8.42 -22.12
C ILE A 156 -6.01 9.93 -21.91
N CYS A 157 -4.77 10.40 -21.78
CA CYS A 157 -4.50 11.84 -21.74
C CYS A 157 -4.94 12.51 -23.05
N PRO A 158 -5.81 13.54 -23.00
CA PRO A 158 -6.21 14.28 -24.19
C PRO A 158 -5.01 15.02 -24.80
N PRO A 159 -5.02 15.26 -26.14
CA PRO A 159 -3.90 15.90 -26.85
C PRO A 159 -3.70 17.36 -26.43
N ASP A 160 -4.76 18.03 -26.02
CA ASP A 160 -4.82 19.41 -25.54
C ASP A 160 -4.69 19.57 -24.03
N ALA A 161 -4.24 18.51 -23.33
CA ALA A 161 -4.03 18.56 -21.89
C ALA A 161 -3.22 19.79 -21.47
N PRO A 162 -3.56 20.42 -20.32
CA PRO A 162 -2.86 21.59 -19.79
C PRO A 162 -1.34 21.38 -19.70
N GLU A 163 -0.56 22.45 -19.79
CA GLU A 163 0.90 22.38 -19.85
C GLU A 163 1.52 21.63 -18.65
N GLY A 164 0.95 21.77 -17.45
CA GLY A 164 1.39 21.03 -16.27
C GLY A 164 1.26 19.50 -16.40
N PHE A 165 0.44 19.03 -17.34
CA PHE A 165 0.22 17.60 -17.59
C PHE A 165 0.78 17.13 -18.95
N ARG A 166 1.54 17.98 -19.68
CA ARG A 166 2.08 17.67 -21.01
C ARG A 166 2.85 16.36 -21.09
N ARG A 167 3.53 15.96 -19.99
CA ARG A 167 4.29 14.71 -19.91
C ARG A 167 3.44 13.46 -20.07
N PHE A 168 2.12 13.57 -19.83
CA PHE A 168 1.16 12.47 -19.94
C PHE A 168 0.51 12.39 -21.35
N ARG A 169 0.74 13.35 -22.23
CA ARG A 169 0.20 13.30 -23.59
C ARG A 169 0.60 12.01 -24.29
N ARG A 170 -0.31 11.40 -25.08
CA ARG A 170 -0.14 10.09 -25.74
C ARG A 170 0.02 8.91 -24.80
N ARG A 171 -0.34 9.06 -23.53
CA ARG A 171 -0.19 8.01 -22.53
C ARG A 171 -1.54 7.57 -21.95
N LEU A 172 -1.58 6.32 -21.57
CA LEU A 172 -2.60 5.80 -20.66
C LEU A 172 -2.24 6.28 -19.27
N VAL A 173 -3.16 6.99 -18.61
CA VAL A 173 -2.93 7.69 -17.34
C VAL A 173 -3.63 6.96 -16.21
N PHE A 174 -2.90 6.75 -15.14
CA PHE A 174 -3.33 6.09 -13.91
C PHE A 174 -3.35 7.13 -12.79
N PRO A 175 -4.54 7.54 -12.31
CA PRO A 175 -4.63 8.42 -11.14
C PRO A 175 -4.10 7.73 -9.89
N VAL A 176 -3.24 8.40 -9.14
CA VAL A 176 -2.66 7.89 -7.89
C VAL A 176 -3.32 8.62 -6.73
N ARG A 177 -4.03 7.86 -5.86
CA ARG A 177 -4.82 8.44 -4.77
C ARG A 177 -4.07 8.43 -3.44
N THR A 178 -4.31 9.44 -2.63
CA THR A 178 -3.97 9.41 -1.20
C THR A 178 -4.83 8.35 -0.48
N THR A 179 -4.49 8.00 0.75
CA THR A 179 -5.33 7.15 1.61
C THR A 179 -6.71 7.74 1.90
N GLY A 180 -6.90 9.06 1.73
CA GLY A 180 -8.19 9.75 1.81
C GLY A 180 -8.94 9.84 0.47
N GLY A 181 -8.49 9.19 -0.60
CA GLY A 181 -9.17 9.10 -1.89
C GLY A 181 -8.92 10.27 -2.85
N GLN A 182 -8.22 11.33 -2.43
CA GLN A 182 -7.90 12.47 -3.30
C GLN A 182 -6.80 12.10 -4.29
N ILE A 183 -6.86 12.59 -5.53
CA ILE A 183 -5.83 12.33 -6.55
C ILE A 183 -4.59 13.16 -6.25
N ALA A 184 -3.56 12.51 -5.72
CA ALA A 184 -2.27 13.13 -5.38
C ALA A 184 -1.41 13.42 -6.61
N GLY A 185 -1.47 12.54 -7.62
CA GLY A 185 -0.69 12.62 -8.84
C GLY A 185 -1.09 11.55 -9.83
N PHE A 186 -0.23 11.33 -10.82
CA PHE A 186 -0.51 10.42 -11.93
C PHE A 186 0.73 9.63 -12.33
N ALA A 187 0.47 8.46 -12.92
CA ALA A 187 1.43 7.77 -13.75
C ALA A 187 0.92 7.72 -15.20
N GLY A 188 1.82 7.68 -16.17
CA GLY A 188 1.46 7.61 -17.58
C GLY A 188 2.27 6.55 -18.31
N ARG A 189 1.60 5.50 -18.82
CA ARG A 189 2.22 4.47 -19.67
C ARG A 189 2.13 4.89 -21.13
N TYR A 190 3.26 4.86 -21.84
CA TYR A 190 3.29 5.16 -23.27
C TYR A 190 2.49 4.11 -24.07
N ARG A 191 1.72 4.56 -25.07
CA ARG A 191 0.84 3.70 -25.90
C ARG A 191 1.39 3.38 -27.28
N GLY A 192 2.49 4.01 -27.69
CA GLY A 192 3.13 3.73 -28.97
C GLY A 192 4.15 2.60 -28.89
N THR A 193 4.74 2.25 -30.03
CA THR A 193 5.93 1.41 -30.09
C THR A 193 7.09 2.13 -29.41
N GLU A 194 7.81 1.43 -28.55
CA GLU A 194 8.95 2.01 -27.84
C GLU A 194 10.02 2.41 -28.85
N GLY A 195 10.22 3.72 -29.04
CA GLY A 195 11.33 4.27 -29.80
C GLY A 195 12.49 4.65 -28.86
N ALA A 196 13.71 4.71 -29.38
CA ALA A 196 14.86 5.13 -28.61
C ALA A 196 14.60 6.48 -27.92
N GLY A 197 14.60 6.49 -26.57
CA GLY A 197 14.44 7.70 -25.76
C GLY A 197 13.05 7.93 -25.15
N THR A 198 12.04 7.09 -25.43
CA THR A 198 10.72 7.26 -24.82
C THR A 198 10.54 6.32 -23.60
N ALA A 199 10.48 6.89 -22.40
CA ALA A 199 10.28 6.09 -21.20
C ALA A 199 8.90 5.39 -21.21
N LYS A 200 8.88 4.08 -20.92
CA LYS A 200 7.66 3.26 -20.84
C LYS A 200 6.65 3.84 -19.85
N TYR A 201 7.11 4.24 -18.67
CA TYR A 201 6.32 4.92 -17.66
C TYR A 201 6.94 6.26 -17.28
N VAL A 202 6.09 7.25 -17.01
CA VAL A 202 6.43 8.52 -16.37
C VAL A 202 5.49 8.72 -15.19
N ASN A 203 5.97 9.37 -14.14
CA ASN A 203 5.17 9.70 -12.97
C ASN A 203 5.13 11.21 -12.76
N SER A 204 4.15 11.70 -11.98
CA SER A 204 4.19 13.05 -11.42
C SER A 204 5.48 13.28 -10.66
N ASP A 205 5.97 14.51 -10.67
CA ASP A 205 7.09 14.90 -9.81
C ASP A 205 6.65 14.95 -8.35
N ASN A 206 7.60 14.80 -7.44
CA ASN A 206 7.33 15.01 -6.02
C ASN A 206 6.81 16.44 -5.79
N SER A 207 5.79 16.56 -4.98
CA SER A 207 5.12 17.82 -4.65
C SER A 207 4.56 17.75 -3.23
N GLU A 208 3.92 18.81 -2.75
CA GLU A 208 3.21 18.82 -1.47
C GLU A 208 2.05 17.79 -1.42
N ALA A 209 1.52 17.36 -2.58
CA ALA A 209 0.49 16.35 -2.65
C ALA A 209 0.99 14.94 -2.97
N TYR A 210 2.11 14.80 -3.68
CA TYR A 210 2.61 13.54 -4.21
C TYR A 210 4.05 13.27 -3.81
N ASN A 211 4.27 12.15 -3.15
CA ASN A 211 5.61 11.63 -2.85
C ASN A 211 5.61 10.11 -3.07
N LYS A 212 6.41 9.63 -4.02
CA LYS A 212 6.49 8.21 -4.38
C LYS A 212 6.84 7.31 -3.20
N GLY A 213 7.68 7.78 -2.27
CA GLY A 213 8.08 7.03 -1.10
C GLY A 213 7.03 7.01 0.02
N ARG A 214 5.88 7.66 -0.18
CA ARG A 214 4.81 7.81 0.82
C ARG A 214 3.43 7.51 0.26
N ILE A 215 3.34 6.86 -0.89
CA ILE A 215 2.08 6.53 -1.54
C ILE A 215 2.17 5.17 -2.22
N LEU A 216 1.16 4.34 -2.01
CA LEU A 216 1.01 3.05 -2.68
C LEU A 216 -0.19 3.13 -3.62
N TYR A 217 0.01 2.75 -4.87
CA TYR A 217 -1.07 2.71 -5.85
C TYR A 217 -2.13 1.67 -5.47
N GLY A 218 -3.39 2.02 -5.54
CA GLY A 218 -4.49 1.13 -5.21
C GLY A 218 -4.72 0.90 -3.71
N LEU A 219 -3.91 1.49 -2.83
CA LEU A 219 -4.10 1.29 -1.39
C LEU A 219 -5.42 1.88 -0.90
N TYR A 220 -5.86 3.03 -1.43
CA TYR A 220 -7.17 3.61 -1.11
C TYR A 220 -8.29 2.63 -1.45
N GLU A 221 -8.26 2.07 -2.64
CA GLU A 221 -9.23 1.09 -3.13
C GLU A 221 -9.17 -0.22 -2.33
N ALA A 222 -7.98 -0.57 -1.83
CA ALA A 222 -7.72 -1.81 -1.10
C ALA A 222 -8.02 -1.77 0.41
N VAL A 223 -8.06 -0.59 1.04
CA VAL A 223 -8.14 -0.44 2.53
C VAL A 223 -9.18 -1.35 3.18
N ARG A 224 -10.40 -1.41 2.60
CA ARG A 224 -11.47 -2.24 3.16
C ARG A 224 -11.13 -3.73 3.07
N ALA A 225 -10.64 -4.17 1.93
CA ALA A 225 -10.27 -5.56 1.70
C ALA A 225 -9.07 -5.97 2.54
N VAL A 226 -8.03 -5.11 2.66
CA VAL A 226 -6.87 -5.33 3.52
C VAL A 226 -7.29 -5.56 4.97
N ARG A 227 -8.23 -4.78 5.49
CA ARG A 227 -8.75 -4.95 6.86
C ARG A 227 -9.56 -6.24 7.03
N THR A 228 -10.27 -6.67 5.99
CA THR A 228 -11.11 -7.88 6.04
C THR A 228 -10.27 -9.14 5.90
N GLU A 229 -9.33 -9.15 4.96
CA GLU A 229 -8.44 -10.29 4.68
C GLU A 229 -7.28 -10.37 5.68
N GLY A 230 -6.95 -9.26 6.35
CA GLY A 230 -5.82 -9.17 7.27
C GLY A 230 -4.46 -9.18 6.57
N ASP A 231 -4.40 -9.02 5.25
CA ASP A 231 -3.19 -9.04 4.43
C ASP A 231 -3.22 -7.94 3.37
N VAL A 232 -2.05 -7.49 2.92
CA VAL A 232 -1.90 -6.68 1.72
C VAL A 232 -1.00 -7.39 0.71
N LEU A 233 -1.50 -7.57 -0.50
CA LEU A 233 -0.75 -8.14 -1.62
C LEU A 233 -0.02 -7.01 -2.35
N LEU A 234 1.32 -6.95 -2.22
CA LEU A 234 2.16 -5.93 -2.87
C LEU A 234 2.72 -6.42 -4.20
N CYS A 235 2.44 -5.71 -5.28
CA CYS A 235 3.00 -5.95 -6.61
C CYS A 235 3.78 -4.73 -7.16
N GLU A 236 4.41 -4.86 -8.33
CA GLU A 236 5.30 -3.83 -8.87
C GLU A 236 4.54 -2.79 -9.69
N GLY A 237 3.57 -3.19 -10.50
CA GLY A 237 3.00 -2.36 -11.56
C GLY A 237 1.57 -1.90 -11.33
N TYR A 238 1.20 -0.82 -12.02
CA TYR A 238 -0.15 -0.26 -12.01
C TYR A 238 -1.20 -1.23 -12.55
N LYS A 239 -0.86 -1.93 -13.63
CA LYS A 239 -1.76 -2.88 -14.29
C LYS A 239 -1.93 -4.15 -13.48
N ASP A 240 -0.90 -4.57 -12.76
CA ASP A 240 -0.92 -5.75 -11.90
C ASP A 240 -1.91 -5.58 -10.75
N VAL A 241 -1.89 -4.40 -10.11
CA VAL A 241 -2.91 -4.03 -9.10
C VAL A 241 -4.31 -4.14 -9.69
N ILE A 242 -4.53 -3.54 -10.86
CA ILE A 242 -5.85 -3.53 -11.49
C ILE A 242 -6.28 -4.95 -11.90
N ALA A 243 -5.36 -5.79 -12.38
CA ALA A 243 -5.63 -7.19 -12.75
C ALA A 243 -6.04 -8.01 -11.51
N PHE A 244 -5.35 -7.85 -10.37
CA PHE A 244 -5.78 -8.46 -9.11
C PHE A 244 -7.17 -8.00 -8.70
N HIS A 245 -7.45 -6.69 -8.74
CA HIS A 245 -8.78 -6.15 -8.43
C HIS A 245 -9.86 -6.68 -9.38
N ALA A 246 -9.58 -6.78 -10.69
CA ALA A 246 -10.48 -7.37 -11.68
C ALA A 246 -10.75 -8.85 -11.38
N ALA A 247 -9.74 -9.58 -10.89
CA ALA A 247 -9.90 -10.96 -10.43
C ALA A 247 -10.64 -11.08 -9.09
N GLY A 248 -11.06 -9.98 -8.46
CA GLY A 248 -11.73 -9.98 -7.16
C GLY A 248 -10.78 -9.99 -5.95
N ILE A 249 -9.46 -9.98 -6.18
CA ILE A 249 -8.42 -9.91 -5.15
C ILE A 249 -8.19 -8.44 -4.81
N ARG A 250 -9.05 -7.88 -3.95
CA ARG A 250 -9.16 -6.44 -3.72
C ARG A 250 -8.19 -5.87 -2.67
N HIS A 251 -7.41 -6.71 -2.00
CA HIS A 251 -6.37 -6.29 -1.04
C HIS A 251 -5.00 -6.04 -1.70
N ALA A 252 -4.95 -5.93 -3.04
CA ALA A 252 -3.73 -5.66 -3.79
C ALA A 252 -3.42 -4.16 -3.86
N ALA A 253 -2.12 -3.82 -3.67
CA ALA A 253 -1.56 -2.49 -3.83
C ALA A 253 -0.18 -2.56 -4.54
N GLY A 254 0.29 -1.44 -5.09
CA GLY A 254 1.49 -1.43 -5.92
C GLY A 254 2.53 -0.39 -5.50
N LEU A 255 3.81 -0.78 -5.64
CA LEU A 255 4.98 0.08 -5.42
C LEU A 255 5.20 1.09 -6.55
N CYS A 256 4.82 0.72 -7.78
CA CYS A 256 4.73 1.55 -8.97
C CYS A 256 5.97 2.40 -9.29
N GLY A 257 7.10 1.71 -9.41
CA GLY A 257 8.37 2.30 -9.87
C GLY A 257 9.17 2.97 -8.75
N THR A 258 8.97 2.52 -7.50
CA THR A 258 9.85 2.83 -6.38
C THR A 258 10.12 1.58 -5.55
N ALA A 259 11.22 1.58 -4.78
CA ALA A 259 11.43 0.55 -3.78
C ALA A 259 10.48 0.73 -2.58
N LEU A 260 10.18 -0.34 -1.88
CA LEU A 260 9.46 -0.26 -0.60
C LEU A 260 10.25 0.60 0.39
N THR A 261 9.59 1.56 1.03
CA THR A 261 10.18 2.48 2.00
C THR A 261 9.63 2.20 3.41
N GLU A 262 10.29 2.73 4.44
CA GLU A 262 9.77 2.69 5.81
C GLU A 262 8.43 3.43 5.94
N ASP A 263 8.23 4.52 5.17
CA ASP A 263 6.96 5.24 5.16
C ASP A 263 5.82 4.36 4.60
N HIS A 264 6.10 3.58 3.54
CA HIS A 264 5.16 2.59 3.02
C HIS A 264 4.84 1.53 4.09
N VAL A 265 5.85 0.97 4.76
CA VAL A 265 5.65 -0.04 5.81
C VAL A 265 4.84 0.54 6.97
N ARG A 266 5.15 1.77 7.43
CA ARG A 266 4.36 2.45 8.47
C ARG A 266 2.89 2.62 8.06
N MET A 267 2.63 2.89 6.78
CA MET A 267 1.27 3.05 6.24
C MET A 267 0.51 1.71 6.24
N ILE A 268 1.17 0.64 5.77
CA ILE A 268 0.61 -0.72 5.76
C ILE A 268 0.32 -1.20 7.18
N ARG A 269 1.26 -1.02 8.12
CA ARG A 269 1.13 -1.46 9.51
C ARG A 269 -0.04 -0.84 10.27
N ARG A 270 -0.58 0.28 9.80
CA ARG A 270 -1.83 0.85 10.35
C ARG A 270 -3.07 0.06 9.92
N LEU A 271 -2.95 -0.80 8.93
CA LEU A 271 -4.03 -1.59 8.37
C LEU A 271 -3.90 -3.08 8.72
N THR A 272 -2.71 -3.62 8.58
CA THR A 272 -2.39 -5.04 8.82
C THR A 272 -0.93 -5.23 9.22
N GLY A 273 -0.63 -6.35 9.89
CA GLY A 273 0.73 -6.84 10.15
C GLY A 273 1.24 -7.83 9.11
N HIS A 274 0.40 -8.25 8.14
CA HIS A 274 0.76 -9.25 7.13
C HIS A 274 0.93 -8.59 5.76
N VAL A 275 1.97 -8.99 5.03
CA VAL A 275 2.28 -8.47 3.70
C VAL A 275 2.73 -9.60 2.78
N THR A 276 1.97 -9.87 1.74
CA THR A 276 2.35 -10.85 0.71
C THR A 276 3.00 -10.13 -0.48
N LEU A 277 4.23 -10.50 -0.81
CA LEU A 277 4.99 -9.94 -1.93
C LEU A 277 4.72 -10.74 -3.21
N ALA A 278 4.22 -10.07 -4.25
CA ALA A 278 3.99 -10.60 -5.60
C ALA A 278 4.77 -9.74 -6.61
N LEU A 279 6.11 -9.74 -6.46
CA LEU A 279 7.01 -8.96 -7.32
C LEU A 279 7.47 -9.78 -8.51
N ASP A 280 7.99 -9.11 -9.54
CA ASP A 280 8.36 -9.75 -10.79
C ASP A 280 9.41 -10.87 -10.58
N PRO A 281 9.34 -11.98 -11.33
CA PRO A 281 10.22 -13.12 -11.14
C PRO A 281 11.63 -12.92 -11.72
N ASP A 282 11.89 -11.80 -12.38
CA ASP A 282 13.19 -11.47 -12.96
C ASP A 282 14.28 -11.20 -11.88
N PRO A 283 15.55 -11.11 -12.22
CA PRO A 283 16.61 -10.86 -11.25
C PRO A 283 16.44 -9.54 -10.47
N ALA A 284 15.87 -8.50 -11.07
CA ALA A 284 15.63 -7.22 -10.42
C ALA A 284 14.49 -7.33 -9.39
N GLY A 285 13.38 -7.98 -9.74
CA GLY A 285 12.25 -8.25 -8.86
C GLY A 285 12.62 -9.21 -7.73
N GLN A 286 13.47 -10.24 -7.98
CA GLN A 286 14.00 -11.09 -6.91
C GLN A 286 14.83 -10.29 -5.89
N ALA A 287 15.68 -9.38 -6.36
CA ALA A 287 16.44 -8.49 -5.48
C ALA A 287 15.52 -7.49 -4.74
N ALA A 288 14.46 -7.00 -5.39
CA ALA A 288 13.45 -6.16 -4.78
C ALA A 288 12.66 -6.93 -3.69
N THR A 289 12.29 -8.19 -3.96
CA THR A 289 11.64 -9.09 -3.00
C THR A 289 12.49 -9.25 -1.74
N LEU A 290 13.78 -9.54 -1.91
CA LEU A 290 14.70 -9.73 -0.78
C LEU A 290 14.81 -8.45 0.08
N ARG A 291 15.01 -7.29 -0.58
CA ARG A 291 15.09 -6.00 0.14
C ARG A 291 13.79 -5.67 0.86
N SER A 292 12.64 -5.85 0.19
CA SER A 292 11.32 -5.58 0.76
C SER A 292 11.00 -6.49 1.94
N ALA A 293 11.29 -7.79 1.82
CA ALA A 293 11.07 -8.75 2.89
C ALA A 293 11.91 -8.42 4.14
N ARG A 294 13.20 -8.09 3.96
CA ARG A 294 14.07 -7.69 5.07
C ARG A 294 13.55 -6.43 5.78
N LEU A 295 13.11 -5.43 5.03
CA LEU A 295 12.54 -4.21 5.60
C LEU A 295 11.25 -4.51 6.39
N LEU A 296 10.36 -5.33 5.83
CA LEU A 296 9.10 -5.74 6.48
C LEU A 296 9.35 -6.53 7.77
N LEU A 297 10.24 -7.53 7.73
CA LEU A 297 10.62 -8.33 8.90
C LEU A 297 11.21 -7.45 10.00
N ALA A 298 12.13 -6.53 9.66
CA ALA A 298 12.74 -5.59 10.61
C ALA A 298 11.72 -4.64 11.25
N GLN A 299 10.62 -4.36 10.55
CA GLN A 299 9.51 -3.55 11.06
C GLN A 299 8.42 -4.39 11.76
N GLY A 300 8.66 -5.70 11.97
CA GLY A 300 7.76 -6.61 12.69
C GLY A 300 6.52 -7.04 11.92
N CYS A 301 6.60 -7.07 10.57
CA CYS A 301 5.56 -7.65 9.74
C CYS A 301 5.79 -9.15 9.53
N GLU A 302 4.72 -9.89 9.35
CA GLU A 302 4.75 -11.23 8.78
C GLU A 302 4.76 -11.14 7.25
N VAL A 303 5.64 -11.89 6.61
CA VAL A 303 5.88 -11.75 5.17
C VAL A 303 5.51 -13.02 4.43
N GLY A 304 4.54 -12.89 3.53
CA GLY A 304 4.19 -13.88 2.52
C GLY A 304 4.95 -13.64 1.22
N LEU A 305 5.06 -14.68 0.42
CA LEU A 305 5.57 -14.65 -0.95
C LEU A 305 4.55 -15.32 -1.87
N LEU A 306 4.19 -14.65 -2.95
CA LEU A 306 3.41 -15.22 -4.04
C LEU A 306 4.34 -15.39 -5.25
N PRO A 307 4.86 -16.60 -5.52
CA PRO A 307 5.68 -16.84 -6.69
C PRO A 307 4.86 -16.70 -7.97
N LEU A 308 5.28 -15.82 -8.88
CA LEU A 308 4.64 -15.66 -10.17
C LEU A 308 5.17 -16.71 -11.16
N PRO A 309 4.30 -17.56 -11.76
CA PRO A 309 4.73 -18.65 -12.61
C PRO A 309 5.07 -18.18 -14.01
N GLY A 310 6.02 -18.87 -14.66
CA GLY A 310 6.30 -18.76 -16.10
C GLY A 310 6.82 -17.42 -16.58
N GLY A 311 7.33 -16.55 -15.68
CA GLY A 311 7.83 -15.22 -16.03
C GLY A 311 6.76 -14.22 -16.45
N MET A 312 5.48 -14.53 -16.23
CA MET A 312 4.33 -13.62 -16.50
C MET A 312 4.08 -12.70 -15.31
N ASP A 313 3.79 -11.43 -15.60
CA ASP A 313 3.22 -10.52 -14.61
C ASP A 313 1.71 -10.79 -14.40
N PRO A 314 1.10 -10.27 -13.33
CA PRO A 314 -0.32 -10.45 -13.05
C PRO A 314 -1.27 -9.93 -14.16
N ASP A 315 -0.96 -8.81 -14.84
CA ASP A 315 -1.75 -8.31 -15.98
C ASP A 315 -1.70 -9.30 -17.17
N GLU A 316 -0.52 -9.83 -17.48
CA GLU A 316 -0.34 -10.81 -18.55
C GLU A 316 -1.06 -12.13 -18.21
N MET A 317 -0.94 -12.60 -16.97
CA MET A 317 -1.61 -13.82 -16.51
C MET A 317 -3.13 -13.66 -16.59
N PHE A 318 -3.69 -12.54 -16.13
CA PHE A 318 -5.13 -12.25 -16.24
C PHE A 318 -5.58 -12.28 -17.72
N ARG A 319 -4.83 -11.63 -18.62
CA ARG A 319 -5.21 -11.55 -20.04
C ARG A 319 -5.14 -12.90 -20.76
N ARG A 320 -4.21 -13.75 -20.39
CA ARG A 320 -3.99 -15.06 -21.05
C ARG A 320 -4.81 -16.18 -20.43
N GLN A 321 -4.99 -16.15 -19.11
CA GLN A 321 -5.54 -17.28 -18.34
C GLN A 321 -6.80 -16.94 -17.53
N GLY A 322 -7.20 -15.66 -17.50
CA GLY A 322 -8.40 -15.17 -16.85
C GLY A 322 -8.29 -14.97 -15.34
N ALA A 323 -9.38 -14.44 -14.77
CA ALA A 323 -9.48 -14.12 -13.36
C ALA A 323 -9.30 -15.33 -12.43
N GLU A 324 -9.85 -16.49 -12.81
CA GLU A 324 -9.78 -17.71 -11.99
C GLU A 324 -8.34 -18.22 -11.81
N ALA A 325 -7.48 -18.02 -12.82
CA ALA A 325 -6.07 -18.38 -12.72
C ALA A 325 -5.35 -17.56 -11.63
N LEU A 326 -5.61 -16.24 -11.56
CA LEU A 326 -5.08 -15.39 -10.49
C LEU A 326 -5.63 -15.77 -9.11
N ARG A 327 -6.95 -16.00 -9.00
CA ARG A 327 -7.56 -16.45 -7.74
C ARG A 327 -6.96 -17.76 -7.25
N ARG A 328 -6.79 -18.73 -8.15
CA ARG A 328 -6.17 -20.01 -7.83
C ARG A 328 -4.72 -19.82 -7.38
N LEU A 329 -3.94 -19.01 -8.12
CA LEU A 329 -2.55 -18.71 -7.77
C LEU A 329 -2.42 -18.18 -6.33
N VAL A 330 -3.18 -17.15 -6.00
CA VAL A 330 -3.14 -16.56 -4.64
C VAL A 330 -3.56 -17.60 -3.57
N ARG A 331 -4.56 -18.42 -3.86
CA ARG A 331 -5.07 -19.42 -2.90
C ARG A 331 -4.11 -20.60 -2.69
N THR A 332 -3.37 -21.03 -3.73
CA THR A 332 -2.59 -22.29 -3.67
C THR A 332 -1.09 -22.09 -3.59
N GLU A 333 -0.56 -21.00 -4.10
CA GLU A 333 0.88 -20.78 -4.24
C GLU A 333 1.46 -19.76 -3.26
N ALA A 334 0.60 -19.02 -2.55
CA ALA A 334 1.08 -18.13 -1.49
C ALA A 334 1.74 -18.94 -0.36
N VAL A 335 2.96 -18.59 -0.03
CA VAL A 335 3.77 -19.30 0.99
C VAL A 335 4.39 -18.31 1.96
N ASP A 336 4.69 -18.77 3.17
CA ASP A 336 5.50 -17.98 4.10
C ASP A 336 6.91 -17.74 3.53
N TYR A 337 7.35 -16.49 3.56
CA TYR A 337 8.62 -16.07 2.96
C TYR A 337 9.82 -16.79 3.61
N LEU A 338 9.91 -16.81 4.93
CA LEU A 338 11.03 -17.44 5.63
C LEU A 338 11.05 -18.94 5.41
N SER A 339 9.92 -19.63 5.48
CA SER A 339 9.82 -21.06 5.16
C SER A 339 10.23 -21.36 3.71
N HIS A 340 9.88 -20.46 2.76
CA HIS A 340 10.36 -20.58 1.38
C HIS A 340 11.88 -20.46 1.30
N ARG A 341 12.47 -19.46 1.98
CA ARG A 341 13.92 -19.25 2.04
C ARG A 341 14.66 -20.43 2.67
N ILE A 342 14.13 -20.97 3.77
CA ILE A 342 14.65 -22.15 4.46
C ILE A 342 14.68 -23.36 3.52
N ARG A 343 13.56 -23.67 2.85
CA ARG A 343 13.49 -24.78 1.89
C ARG A 343 14.48 -24.61 0.75
N LYS A 344 14.63 -23.38 0.23
CA LYS A 344 15.58 -23.05 -0.86
C LYS A 344 17.04 -23.25 -0.43
N ALA A 345 17.38 -22.90 0.81
CA ALA A 345 18.73 -23.10 1.36
C ALA A 345 19.04 -24.59 1.62
N ALA A 346 18.03 -25.37 2.06
CA ALA A 346 18.17 -26.79 2.33
C ALA A 346 18.21 -27.67 1.07
N GLY A 347 17.49 -27.29 0.00
CA GLY A 347 17.24 -28.14 -1.19
C GLY A 347 18.31 -28.10 -2.28
N ARG A 348 19.51 -27.55 -2.08
CA ARG A 348 20.56 -27.49 -3.10
C ARG A 348 21.25 -28.87 -3.31
N LYS A 349 21.45 -29.25 -4.60
CA LYS A 349 22.26 -30.43 -4.97
C LYS A 349 23.67 -30.25 -4.42
N GLY A 350 24.07 -31.08 -3.45
CA GLY A 350 25.39 -31.03 -2.80
C GLY A 350 25.36 -30.78 -1.29
N GLY A 351 24.17 -30.70 -0.70
CA GLY A 351 23.98 -30.45 0.72
C GLY A 351 23.71 -28.99 1.03
N PRO A 352 23.48 -28.67 2.33
CA PRO A 352 23.15 -27.31 2.77
C PRO A 352 24.27 -26.32 2.43
N ASP A 353 23.91 -25.23 1.76
CA ASP A 353 24.85 -24.16 1.41
C ASP A 353 25.09 -23.24 2.61
N ALA A 354 26.31 -23.26 3.15
CA ALA A 354 26.67 -22.44 4.31
C ALA A 354 26.39 -20.93 4.10
N GLY A 355 26.61 -20.42 2.87
CA GLY A 355 26.28 -19.02 2.52
C GLY A 355 24.80 -18.75 2.58
N GLY A 356 23.99 -19.60 1.95
CA GLY A 356 22.52 -19.49 1.97
C GLY A 356 21.95 -19.63 3.38
N ILE A 357 22.52 -20.48 4.24
CA ILE A 357 22.10 -20.62 5.64
C ILE A 357 22.40 -19.35 6.42
N ARG A 358 23.56 -18.74 6.27
CA ARG A 358 23.90 -17.46 6.93
C ARG A 358 22.97 -16.33 6.48
N GLU A 359 22.62 -16.28 5.20
CA GLU A 359 21.64 -15.31 4.71
C GLU A 359 20.28 -15.49 5.40
N VAL A 360 19.79 -16.74 5.48
CA VAL A 360 18.51 -17.04 6.13
C VAL A 360 18.55 -16.74 7.63
N LEU A 361 19.64 -17.07 8.33
CA LEU A 361 19.83 -16.71 9.73
C LEU A 361 19.83 -15.17 9.91
N GLY A 362 20.44 -14.42 8.99
CA GLY A 362 20.40 -12.96 8.97
C GLY A 362 18.99 -12.41 8.82
N GLU A 363 18.14 -13.06 8.03
CA GLU A 363 16.73 -12.69 7.87
C GLU A 363 15.90 -13.08 9.11
N ILE A 364 16.13 -14.24 9.70
CA ILE A 364 15.48 -14.68 10.95
C ILE A 364 15.74 -13.71 12.10
N ARG A 365 16.94 -13.12 12.18
CA ARG A 365 17.27 -12.10 13.20
C ARG A 365 16.41 -10.84 13.14
N LEU A 366 15.88 -10.51 11.96
CA LEU A 366 15.01 -9.35 11.77
C LEU A 366 13.64 -9.55 12.39
N VAL A 367 13.27 -10.79 12.72
CA VAL A 367 12.00 -11.12 13.36
C VAL A 367 12.00 -10.61 14.81
N GLY A 368 11.04 -9.74 15.14
CA GLY A 368 11.03 -9.05 16.44
C GLY A 368 10.67 -9.92 17.66
N SER A 369 10.13 -11.13 17.46
CA SER A 369 9.70 -12.04 18.55
C SER A 369 10.75 -13.12 18.80
N PRO A 370 11.32 -13.24 20.03
CA PRO A 370 12.26 -14.32 20.38
C PRO A 370 11.68 -15.71 20.17
N LEU A 371 10.38 -15.90 20.43
CA LEU A 371 9.70 -17.17 20.21
C LEU A 371 9.60 -17.51 18.71
N ALA A 372 9.25 -16.53 17.88
CA ALA A 372 9.21 -16.71 16.44
C ALA A 372 10.61 -17.00 15.87
N VAL A 373 11.64 -16.30 16.34
CA VAL A 373 13.05 -16.60 15.98
C VAL A 373 13.39 -18.05 16.33
N TYR A 374 13.05 -18.50 17.53
CA TYR A 374 13.27 -19.90 17.94
C TYR A 374 12.60 -20.89 16.98
N GLN A 375 11.34 -20.69 16.66
CA GLN A 375 10.58 -21.55 15.73
C GLN A 375 11.20 -21.60 14.34
N ARG A 376 11.67 -20.47 13.83
CA ARG A 376 12.34 -20.40 12.50
C ARG A 376 13.69 -21.09 12.49
N VAL A 377 14.48 -20.97 13.56
CA VAL A 377 15.76 -21.70 13.68
C VAL A 377 15.52 -23.22 13.82
N GLU A 378 14.48 -23.62 14.52
CA GLU A 378 14.09 -25.04 14.60
C GLU A 378 13.63 -25.58 13.23
N GLU A 379 12.84 -24.81 12.47
CA GLU A 379 12.46 -25.14 11.09
C GLU A 379 13.69 -25.30 10.19
N LEU A 380 14.65 -24.37 10.29
CA LEU A 380 15.92 -24.43 9.55
C LEU A 380 16.74 -25.68 9.94
N SER A 381 16.83 -26.00 11.23
CA SER A 381 17.49 -27.21 11.73
C SER A 381 16.88 -28.49 11.14
N LYS A 382 15.57 -28.61 11.17
CA LYS A 382 14.83 -29.76 10.60
C LYS A 382 15.04 -29.88 9.08
N ALA A 383 15.04 -28.74 8.38
CA ALA A 383 15.19 -28.74 6.92
C ALA A 383 16.62 -29.05 6.44
N THR A 384 17.63 -28.64 7.19
CA THR A 384 19.06 -28.77 6.80
C THR A 384 19.77 -29.97 7.45
N GLY A 385 19.19 -30.51 8.53
CA GLY A 385 19.87 -31.53 9.36
C GLY A 385 20.98 -30.97 10.26
N ILE A 386 21.20 -29.66 10.29
CA ILE A 386 22.20 -29.02 11.15
C ILE A 386 21.65 -28.96 12.59
N PRO A 387 22.45 -29.37 13.60
CA PRO A 387 22.03 -29.27 15.00
C PRO A 387 21.61 -27.87 15.41
N LEU A 388 20.58 -27.77 16.24
CA LEU A 388 19.96 -26.51 16.66
C LEU A 388 20.92 -25.59 17.43
N ASP A 389 21.81 -26.16 18.24
CA ASP A 389 22.85 -25.48 19.00
C ASP A 389 23.87 -24.79 18.07
N VAL A 390 24.31 -25.46 17.01
CA VAL A 390 25.21 -24.90 15.99
C VAL A 390 24.56 -23.70 15.29
N LEU A 391 23.30 -23.80 14.91
CA LEU A 391 22.56 -22.69 14.28
C LEU A 391 22.38 -21.51 15.25
N ARG A 392 22.19 -21.78 16.53
CA ARG A 392 22.10 -20.73 17.56
C ARG A 392 23.43 -20.03 17.81
N GLU A 393 24.53 -20.77 17.86
CA GLU A 393 25.87 -20.19 17.94
C GLU A 393 26.13 -19.28 16.73
N GLU A 394 25.85 -19.75 15.52
CA GLU A 394 26.01 -18.95 14.28
C GLU A 394 25.07 -17.73 14.28
N LEU A 395 23.83 -17.89 14.77
CA LEU A 395 22.90 -16.77 14.94
C LEU A 395 23.44 -15.73 15.93
N SER A 396 24.17 -16.11 16.97
CA SER A 396 24.74 -15.21 17.97
C SER A 396 26.07 -14.59 17.55
N ALA A 397 26.88 -15.32 16.77
CA ALA A 397 28.27 -14.98 16.42
C ALA A 397 28.39 -13.91 15.32
N SER A 398 27.44 -13.86 14.37
CA SER A 398 27.48 -12.87 13.28
C SER A 398 26.80 -11.57 13.70
N PRO A 399 27.45 -10.41 13.74
CA PRO A 399 26.78 -9.12 13.94
C PRO A 399 25.85 -8.89 12.75
N GLY A 400 24.57 -8.56 13.04
CA GLY A 400 23.60 -8.20 12.01
C GLY A 400 24.12 -7.02 11.20
N GLU A 401 24.25 -7.15 9.87
CA GLU A 401 24.46 -5.99 9.03
C GLU A 401 23.28 -5.02 9.23
N PRO A 402 23.54 -3.74 9.54
CA PRO A 402 22.48 -2.76 9.63
C PRO A 402 21.79 -2.67 8.25
N VAL A 403 20.46 -2.73 8.24
CA VAL A 403 19.67 -2.48 7.03
C VAL A 403 20.01 -1.06 6.58
N ARG A 404 20.85 -0.92 5.55
CA ARG A 404 21.17 0.38 4.95
C ARG A 404 19.94 0.91 4.25
N THR A 405 19.21 1.80 4.90
CA THR A 405 18.16 2.62 4.32
C THR A 405 18.82 3.83 3.64
N GLY A 406 19.43 3.63 2.48
CA GLY A 406 19.89 4.71 1.63
C GLY A 406 18.96 4.89 0.43
N PRO A 407 18.78 6.13 -0.10
CA PRO A 407 18.04 6.31 -1.33
C PRO A 407 18.72 5.49 -2.45
N ALA A 408 17.92 4.74 -3.19
CA ALA A 408 18.41 4.00 -4.35
C ALA A 408 19.09 4.99 -5.31
N GLU A 409 20.40 4.85 -5.50
CA GLU A 409 21.09 5.55 -6.59
C GLU A 409 20.41 5.15 -7.90
N VAL A 410 19.82 6.15 -8.53
CA VAL A 410 19.34 6.01 -9.91
C VAL A 410 20.60 5.82 -10.76
N VAL A 411 20.87 4.59 -11.17
CA VAL A 411 21.91 4.31 -12.15
C VAL A 411 21.44 4.92 -13.48
N THR A 412 21.81 6.17 -13.71
CA THR A 412 21.75 6.79 -15.02
C THR A 412 22.96 6.31 -15.81
N GLY A 413 22.83 5.13 -16.40
CA GLY A 413 23.82 4.59 -17.31
C GLY A 413 23.73 5.27 -18.68
N LEU A 414 24.39 6.40 -18.85
CA LEU A 414 24.84 6.90 -20.15
C LEU A 414 26.37 7.07 -20.07
N PRO A 415 27.14 6.37 -20.92
CA PRO A 415 28.58 6.62 -21.00
C PRO A 415 28.85 8.01 -21.58
N PRO A 416 29.91 8.72 -21.15
CA PRO A 416 30.21 10.04 -21.66
C PRO A 416 30.58 9.98 -23.14
N ALA A 417 29.90 10.80 -23.94
CA ALA A 417 30.21 11.00 -25.33
C ALA A 417 31.62 11.59 -25.44
N ARG A 418 32.52 10.86 -26.08
CA ARG A 418 33.85 11.37 -26.49
C ARG A 418 33.65 12.45 -27.55
N LEU A 419 33.85 13.69 -27.15
CA LEU A 419 34.12 14.77 -28.09
C LEU A 419 35.38 14.43 -28.88
N ARG A 420 35.26 14.16 -30.16
CA ARG A 420 36.37 14.22 -31.09
C ARG A 420 36.46 15.65 -31.63
N GLU A 421 37.53 16.32 -31.26
CA GLU A 421 38.02 17.51 -31.98
C GLU A 421 38.35 17.14 -33.41
N ARG A 422 37.73 17.83 -34.38
CA ARG A 422 38.36 18.44 -35.59
C ARG A 422 37.39 19.44 -36.23
#